data_20d9c418a8aaa6e6e6fd59e333a70993
#
_entry.id   20d9c418a8aaa6e6e6fd59e333a70993
#
_cell.length_a   1.000
_cell.length_b   1.000
_cell.length_c   1.000
_cell.angle_alpha   90.00
_cell.angle_beta   90.00
_cell.angle_gamma   90.00
#
_symmetry.space_group_name_H-M   'P 1'
#
loop_
_entity.id
_entity.type
_entity.pdbx_description
1 polymer ?
#
loop_
_entity_poly.entity_id
_entity_poly.type
_entity_poly.pdbx_seq_one_letter_code
_entity_poly.pdbx_strand_id
1 'polypeptide(L)'
;MEIINTNHQRAFCMAGAKHQQAMEIIKDKKYGGERPLFGAKQVRLENIEITDGESGIKCCEDLECDNSRFYGKYPWWHVDRSLITNCYFAEGSRSAIWYSNDMVMKDSVIDGPKFFREMKNLSLERVKINDADETFWRVDGLKLKDVELHEGTYPFMFSKNIYVDGLVSDAKYVFQYCKNVEVHHAKITTKDSFWECNNVAVYDSELNGEYLAWHSKNVKLVRCHIGGEQPLCYMDHVVLEDCTFDVECDRAFEDSTNIQADIRGAITNIKNPVSGTIVADEIGSVTYDEYAKGHDCHIQTR
;
A
#
# COMPACT_ATOMS: atom_id res chain seq x y z
N MET A 1 -22.68 9.63 8.65
CA MET A 1 -21.31 9.11 8.41
C MET A 1 -21.06 8.05 9.47
N GLU A 2 -21.39 6.81 9.17
CA GLU A 2 -21.18 5.71 10.09
C GLU A 2 -19.69 5.38 10.19
N ILE A 3 -19.21 5.45 11.40
CA ILE A 3 -17.84 5.12 11.80
C ILE A 3 -17.62 3.65 11.47
N ILE A 4 -16.57 3.36 10.71
CA ILE A 4 -16.12 2.00 10.42
C ILE A 4 -15.87 1.31 11.76
N ASN A 5 -16.76 0.37 12.08
CA ASN A 5 -16.73 -0.38 13.33
C ASN A 5 -15.54 -1.35 13.28
N THR A 6 -14.60 -1.14 14.17
CA THR A 6 -13.34 -1.85 14.31
C THR A 6 -13.54 -3.30 14.77
N ASN A 7 -14.17 -4.13 13.95
CA ASN A 7 -14.26 -5.56 14.19
C ASN A 7 -13.17 -6.39 13.48
N HIS A 8 -12.11 -5.74 12.99
CA HIS A 8 -11.00 -6.45 12.33
C HIS A 8 -9.95 -7.04 13.30
N GLN A 9 -10.11 -6.82 14.61
CA GLN A 9 -9.16 -7.40 15.58
C GLN A 9 -9.42 -8.87 15.98
N ARG A 10 -10.48 -9.51 15.49
CA ARG A 10 -10.86 -10.86 15.96
C ARG A 10 -10.64 -12.02 14.99
N ALA A 11 -10.12 -11.80 13.78
CA ALA A 11 -10.03 -12.86 12.79
C ALA A 11 -8.69 -13.64 12.75
N PHE A 12 -7.70 -13.29 13.55
CA PHE A 12 -6.39 -13.96 13.52
C PHE A 12 -6.03 -14.76 14.80
N CYS A 13 -6.96 -14.96 15.70
CA CYS A 13 -6.77 -15.80 16.88
C CYS A 13 -7.95 -16.75 17.04
N MET A 14 -8.06 -17.77 16.23
CA MET A 14 -8.78 -19.02 16.49
C MET A 14 -8.55 -20.02 15.34
N ALA A 15 -7.33 -20.49 15.15
CA ALA A 15 -7.18 -21.86 14.67
C ALA A 15 -7.45 -22.75 15.87
N GLY A 16 -8.71 -23.20 16.01
CA GLY A 16 -9.08 -24.19 17.00
C GLY A 16 -8.20 -25.44 16.83
N ALA A 17 -7.86 -26.05 17.93
CA ALA A 17 -7.09 -27.27 18.03
C ALA A 17 -7.68 -28.40 17.14
N LYS A 18 -7.37 -28.39 15.86
CA LYS A 18 -7.36 -29.58 15.03
C LYS A 18 -6.02 -30.25 15.29
N HIS A 19 -6.00 -31.56 15.45
CA HIS A 19 -4.80 -32.35 15.57
C HIS A 19 -3.72 -31.78 14.65
N GLN A 20 -2.74 -31.13 15.25
CA GLN A 20 -1.59 -30.56 14.54
C GLN A 20 -0.71 -31.78 14.18
N GLN A 21 -0.95 -32.29 12.99
CA GLN A 21 -0.04 -33.27 12.41
C GLN A 21 1.30 -32.56 12.27
N ALA A 22 2.40 -33.18 12.77
CA ALA A 22 3.72 -32.55 12.73
C ALA A 22 4.07 -32.29 11.27
N MET A 23 4.49 -31.03 10.97
CA MET A 23 4.95 -30.68 9.63
C MET A 23 6.18 -31.48 9.26
N GLU A 24 6.26 -31.93 8.02
CA GLU A 24 7.49 -32.49 7.46
C GLU A 24 8.55 -31.38 7.38
N ILE A 25 9.77 -31.65 7.83
CA ILE A 25 10.87 -30.65 7.78
C ILE A 25 11.82 -31.01 6.65
N ILE A 26 11.95 -30.11 5.70
CA ILE A 26 12.95 -30.15 4.63
C ILE A 26 14.01 -29.10 4.94
N LYS A 27 15.23 -29.53 5.18
CA LYS A 27 16.28 -28.64 5.66
C LYS A 27 17.57 -28.77 4.87
N ASP A 28 18.31 -27.64 4.72
CA ASP A 28 19.64 -27.60 4.11
C ASP A 28 19.67 -28.22 2.70
N LYS A 29 18.65 -27.92 1.88
CA LYS A 29 18.53 -28.44 0.52
C LYS A 29 18.69 -27.35 -0.53
N LYS A 30 19.25 -27.77 -1.64
CA LYS A 30 19.37 -26.95 -2.85
C LYS A 30 18.60 -27.60 -3.97
N TYR A 31 17.75 -26.80 -4.61
CA TYR A 31 16.92 -27.22 -5.71
C TYR A 31 17.18 -26.37 -6.94
N GLY A 32 16.95 -26.92 -8.12
CA GLY A 32 16.96 -26.24 -9.40
C GLY A 32 15.94 -26.86 -10.34
N GLY A 33 15.80 -26.28 -11.53
CA GLY A 33 14.89 -26.77 -12.54
C GLY A 33 13.43 -26.36 -12.32
N GLU A 34 12.51 -27.13 -12.89
CA GLU A 34 11.08 -26.83 -12.91
C GLU A 34 10.34 -27.54 -11.77
N ARG A 35 9.62 -26.77 -10.95
CA ARG A 35 8.67 -27.24 -9.94
C ARG A 35 9.20 -28.26 -8.91
N PRO A 36 10.38 -28.08 -8.31
CA PRO A 36 10.95 -29.08 -7.41
C PRO A 36 10.09 -29.39 -6.17
N LEU A 37 9.26 -28.45 -5.72
CA LEU A 37 8.38 -28.61 -4.54
C LEU A 37 6.88 -28.46 -4.94
N PHE A 38 6.50 -29.02 -6.06
CA PHE A 38 5.10 -29.01 -6.52
C PHE A 38 4.18 -29.84 -5.61
N GLY A 39 3.07 -29.25 -5.21
CA GLY A 39 2.03 -29.95 -4.46
C GLY A 39 2.36 -30.29 -3.01
N ALA A 40 3.41 -29.69 -2.44
CA ALA A 40 3.80 -29.91 -1.05
C ALA A 40 2.71 -29.43 -0.08
N LYS A 41 2.45 -30.19 0.98
CA LYS A 41 1.46 -29.88 2.01
C LYS A 41 2.02 -30.14 3.40
N GLN A 42 1.74 -29.23 4.33
CA GLN A 42 2.18 -29.34 5.73
C GLN A 42 3.71 -29.53 5.85
N VAL A 43 4.46 -28.65 5.16
CA VAL A 43 5.92 -28.74 5.07
C VAL A 43 6.56 -27.48 5.65
N ARG A 44 7.59 -27.65 6.46
CA ARG A 44 8.49 -26.60 6.91
C ARG A 44 9.80 -26.65 6.14
N LEU A 45 10.12 -25.58 5.45
CA LEU A 45 11.35 -25.38 4.68
C LEU A 45 12.33 -24.58 5.50
N GLU A 46 13.51 -25.09 5.78
CA GLU A 46 14.55 -24.39 6.54
C GLU A 46 15.86 -24.36 5.75
N ASN A 47 16.41 -23.18 5.54
CA ASN A 47 17.68 -23.00 4.83
C ASN A 47 17.68 -23.67 3.44
N ILE A 48 16.61 -23.37 2.66
CA ILE A 48 16.45 -23.89 1.29
C ILE A 48 17.00 -22.87 0.30
N GLU A 49 17.64 -23.33 -0.75
CA GLU A 49 18.04 -22.52 -1.88
C GLU A 49 17.37 -23.06 -3.16
N ILE A 50 16.61 -22.23 -3.85
CA ILE A 50 16.07 -22.51 -5.19
C ILE A 50 16.86 -21.67 -6.19
N THR A 51 17.81 -22.29 -6.92
CA THR A 51 18.85 -21.57 -7.65
C THR A 51 18.42 -21.02 -8.98
N ASP A 52 17.79 -21.81 -9.80
CA ASP A 52 17.37 -21.49 -11.17
C ASP A 52 16.09 -22.21 -11.53
N GLY A 53 15.62 -22.03 -12.74
CA GLY A 53 14.40 -22.62 -13.20
C GLY A 53 13.18 -21.78 -12.88
N GLU A 54 12.03 -22.45 -12.77
CA GLU A 54 10.76 -21.76 -12.55
C GLU A 54 9.77 -22.53 -11.68
N SER A 55 8.85 -21.76 -11.07
CA SER A 55 7.74 -22.31 -10.28
C SER A 55 8.21 -23.23 -9.15
N GLY A 56 9.26 -22.84 -8.43
CA GLY A 56 9.90 -23.67 -7.40
C GLY A 56 8.95 -24.20 -6.33
N ILE A 57 7.99 -23.41 -5.92
CA ILE A 57 6.91 -23.75 -4.99
C ILE A 57 5.59 -23.45 -5.70
N LYS A 58 4.81 -24.45 -5.98
CA LYS A 58 3.56 -24.29 -6.73
C LYS A 58 2.48 -25.28 -6.29
N CYS A 59 1.24 -24.80 -6.18
CA CYS A 59 0.07 -25.58 -5.79
C CYS A 59 0.25 -26.26 -4.41
N CYS A 60 0.72 -25.49 -3.45
CA CYS A 60 1.06 -25.96 -2.11
C CYS A 60 0.10 -25.43 -1.05
N GLU A 61 0.05 -26.05 0.10
CA GLU A 61 -0.79 -25.65 1.23
C GLU A 61 -0.07 -25.86 2.56
N ASP A 62 -0.33 -24.97 3.53
CA ASP A 62 0.19 -25.07 4.89
C ASP A 62 1.73 -25.16 4.90
N LEU A 63 2.39 -24.12 4.35
CA LEU A 63 3.83 -24.03 4.29
C LEU A 63 4.40 -23.05 5.31
N GLU A 64 5.48 -23.44 5.97
CA GLU A 64 6.38 -22.52 6.64
C GLU A 64 7.72 -22.49 5.91
N CYS A 65 8.33 -21.32 5.75
CA CYS A 65 9.62 -21.16 5.08
C CYS A 65 10.49 -20.18 5.84
N ASP A 66 11.62 -20.63 6.32
CA ASP A 66 12.54 -19.80 7.08
C ASP A 66 13.95 -19.83 6.50
N ASN A 67 14.65 -18.68 6.58
CA ASN A 67 16.04 -18.50 6.18
C ASN A 67 16.37 -19.08 4.80
N SER A 68 15.50 -18.83 3.81
CA SER A 68 15.60 -19.45 2.49
C SER A 68 15.80 -18.43 1.38
N ARG A 69 16.31 -18.86 0.23
CA ARG A 69 16.70 -17.99 -0.87
C ARG A 69 16.15 -18.49 -2.20
N PHE A 70 15.59 -17.54 -2.98
CA PHE A 70 14.92 -17.81 -4.24
C PHE A 70 15.55 -16.99 -5.37
N TYR A 71 16.06 -17.66 -6.39
CA TYR A 71 16.71 -17.05 -7.56
C TYR A 71 15.96 -17.30 -8.86
N GLY A 72 15.16 -18.38 -8.92
CA GLY A 72 14.40 -18.77 -10.10
C GLY A 72 13.12 -17.94 -10.31
N LYS A 73 12.53 -18.02 -11.49
CA LYS A 73 11.30 -17.30 -11.88
C LYS A 73 10.06 -17.91 -11.24
N TYR A 74 9.06 -17.07 -11.02
CA TYR A 74 7.71 -17.48 -10.59
C TYR A 74 7.69 -18.33 -9.32
N PRO A 75 8.50 -18.08 -8.29
CA PRO A 75 8.39 -18.83 -7.05
C PRO A 75 7.07 -18.50 -6.35
N TRP A 76 6.47 -19.47 -5.69
CA TRP A 76 5.23 -19.33 -4.92
C TRP A 76 4.00 -18.95 -5.76
N TRP A 77 3.49 -19.89 -6.51
CA TRP A 77 2.24 -19.76 -7.25
C TRP A 77 1.17 -20.71 -6.71
N HIS A 78 -0.05 -20.21 -6.50
CA HIS A 78 -1.15 -20.98 -5.93
C HIS A 78 -0.75 -21.68 -4.61
N VAL A 79 -0.33 -20.87 -3.63
CA VAL A 79 0.06 -21.38 -2.30
C VAL A 79 -0.87 -20.78 -1.26
N ASP A 80 -1.56 -21.61 -0.53
CA ASP A 80 -2.48 -21.16 0.51
C ASP A 80 -1.96 -21.47 1.91
N ARG A 81 -2.18 -20.53 2.83
CA ARG A 81 -1.78 -20.62 4.24
C ARG A 81 -0.28 -20.82 4.43
N SER A 82 0.47 -19.75 4.28
CA SER A 82 1.92 -19.81 4.42
C SER A 82 2.49 -18.75 5.34
N LEU A 83 3.58 -19.11 6.00
CA LEU A 83 4.44 -18.23 6.78
C LEU A 83 5.84 -18.21 6.17
N ILE A 84 6.32 -17.03 5.80
CA ILE A 84 7.66 -16.81 5.24
C ILE A 84 8.42 -15.89 6.18
N THR A 85 9.59 -16.32 6.64
CA THR A 85 10.43 -15.54 7.55
C THR A 85 11.90 -15.56 7.11
N ASN A 86 12.59 -14.43 7.29
CA ASN A 86 14.03 -14.32 7.03
C ASN A 86 14.44 -14.79 5.62
N CYS A 87 13.60 -14.57 4.62
CA CYS A 87 13.82 -15.05 3.26
C CYS A 87 14.31 -13.93 2.33
N TYR A 88 15.00 -14.35 1.29
CA TYR A 88 15.51 -13.50 0.24
C TYR A 88 15.01 -13.94 -1.13
N PHE A 89 14.45 -13.00 -1.89
CA PHE A 89 14.02 -13.18 -3.26
C PHE A 89 14.86 -12.29 -4.18
N ALA A 90 15.72 -12.91 -4.98
CA ALA A 90 16.62 -12.19 -5.87
C ALA A 90 15.88 -11.52 -7.05
N GLU A 91 16.54 -10.65 -7.76
CA GLU A 91 16.02 -9.96 -8.96
C GLU A 91 15.40 -10.93 -9.99
N GLY A 92 15.99 -12.09 -10.18
CA GLY A 92 15.48 -13.16 -11.05
C GLY A 92 14.16 -13.78 -10.57
N SER A 93 13.81 -13.66 -9.29
CA SER A 93 12.56 -14.16 -8.70
C SER A 93 11.38 -13.23 -8.99
N ARG A 94 11.17 -12.91 -10.24
CA ARG A 94 10.09 -12.03 -10.69
C ARG A 94 8.75 -12.74 -10.80
N SER A 95 7.68 -11.96 -10.78
CA SER A 95 6.30 -12.43 -10.93
C SER A 95 5.96 -13.54 -9.93
N ALA A 96 6.30 -13.30 -8.69
CA ALA A 96 6.21 -14.27 -7.62
C ALA A 96 5.01 -14.01 -6.70
N ILE A 97 4.59 -15.06 -6.02
CA ILE A 97 3.52 -15.00 -5.01
C ILE A 97 2.23 -14.49 -5.65
N TRP A 98 1.83 -15.15 -6.74
CA TRP A 98 0.56 -14.90 -7.41
C TRP A 98 -0.46 -15.97 -7.06
N TYR A 99 -1.72 -15.57 -6.98
CA TYR A 99 -2.85 -16.46 -6.68
C TYR A 99 -2.68 -17.24 -5.38
N SER A 100 -2.00 -16.65 -4.41
CA SER A 100 -1.72 -17.23 -3.10
C SER A 100 -2.52 -16.51 -2.02
N ASN A 101 -3.02 -17.21 -1.01
CA ASN A 101 -3.91 -16.62 -0.02
C ASN A 101 -3.48 -16.95 1.40
N ASP A 102 -3.94 -16.13 2.35
CA ASP A 102 -3.70 -16.33 3.78
C ASP A 102 -2.20 -16.45 4.09
N MET A 103 -1.43 -15.45 3.64
CA MET A 103 0.02 -15.43 3.75
C MET A 103 0.51 -14.40 4.77
N VAL A 104 1.52 -14.77 5.53
CA VAL A 104 2.30 -13.86 6.38
C VAL A 104 3.76 -13.91 5.95
N MET A 105 4.37 -12.75 5.72
CA MET A 105 5.81 -12.62 5.45
C MET A 105 6.44 -11.66 6.45
N LYS A 106 7.59 -12.03 7.00
CA LYS A 106 8.33 -11.19 7.94
C LYS A 106 9.83 -11.18 7.66
N ASP A 107 10.49 -10.10 8.05
CA ASP A 107 11.94 -10.00 8.10
C ASP A 107 12.62 -10.45 6.79
N SER A 108 12.06 -10.07 5.66
CA SER A 108 12.44 -10.58 4.34
C SER A 108 12.78 -9.46 3.36
N VAL A 109 13.60 -9.78 2.36
CA VAL A 109 14.03 -8.85 1.32
C VAL A 109 13.65 -9.39 -0.06
N ILE A 110 13.11 -8.52 -0.90
CA ILE A 110 12.67 -8.81 -2.26
C ILE A 110 13.35 -7.82 -3.21
N ASP A 111 14.15 -8.34 -4.14
CA ASP A 111 14.80 -7.55 -5.20
C ASP A 111 14.08 -7.66 -6.55
N GLY A 112 13.20 -8.65 -6.74
CA GLY A 112 12.49 -8.85 -8.00
C GLY A 112 11.18 -8.08 -8.08
N PRO A 113 10.73 -7.73 -9.31
CA PRO A 113 9.47 -7.04 -9.55
C PRO A 113 8.25 -7.96 -9.59
N LYS A 114 7.07 -7.35 -9.53
CA LYS A 114 5.76 -7.98 -9.79
C LYS A 114 5.40 -9.06 -8.79
N PHE A 115 5.58 -8.75 -7.51
CA PHE A 115 5.20 -9.63 -6.40
C PHE A 115 3.75 -9.40 -5.96
N PHE A 116 3.14 -10.40 -5.33
CA PHE A 116 1.86 -10.34 -4.63
C PHE A 116 0.70 -9.88 -5.52
N ARG A 117 0.22 -10.75 -6.39
CA ARG A 117 -0.92 -10.44 -7.24
C ARG A 117 -2.07 -11.42 -7.09
N GLU A 118 -3.30 -10.92 -7.27
CA GLU A 118 -4.53 -11.73 -7.23
C GLU A 118 -4.62 -12.56 -5.94
N MET A 119 -4.46 -11.88 -4.79
CA MET A 119 -4.36 -12.52 -3.48
C MET A 119 -5.46 -12.08 -2.53
N LYS A 120 -5.69 -12.88 -1.50
CA LYS A 120 -6.51 -12.52 -0.35
C LYS A 120 -5.74 -12.73 0.95
N ASN A 121 -5.92 -11.80 1.91
CA ASN A 121 -5.35 -11.89 3.24
C ASN A 121 -3.82 -12.00 3.25
N LEU A 122 -3.14 -10.94 2.85
CA LEU A 122 -1.68 -10.82 2.88
C LEU A 122 -1.24 -9.92 4.04
N SER A 123 -0.28 -10.35 4.83
CA SER A 123 0.34 -9.55 5.87
C SER A 123 1.86 -9.54 5.72
N LEU A 124 2.46 -8.35 5.66
CA LEU A 124 3.91 -8.16 5.66
C LEU A 124 4.34 -7.37 6.90
N GLU A 125 5.43 -7.78 7.51
CA GLU A 125 6.04 -7.09 8.64
C GLU A 125 7.56 -7.03 8.48
N ARG A 126 8.15 -5.84 8.51
CA ARG A 126 9.59 -5.60 8.31
C ARG A 126 10.12 -6.27 7.02
N VAL A 127 9.43 -5.95 5.93
CA VAL A 127 9.81 -6.44 4.59
C VAL A 127 10.28 -5.27 3.75
N LYS A 128 11.39 -5.46 3.05
CA LYS A 128 11.95 -4.51 2.10
C LYS A 128 11.79 -5.02 0.68
N ILE A 129 11.22 -4.20 -0.20
CA ILE A 129 11.03 -4.47 -1.62
C ILE A 129 11.81 -3.42 -2.41
N ASN A 130 12.91 -3.84 -3.06
CA ASN A 130 13.82 -2.93 -3.76
C ASN A 130 13.36 -2.59 -5.19
N ASP A 131 12.56 -3.44 -5.82
CA ASP A 131 11.84 -3.14 -7.07
C ASP A 131 10.34 -3.38 -6.88
N ALA A 132 9.62 -2.31 -6.54
CA ALA A 132 8.19 -2.38 -6.27
C ALA A 132 7.32 -2.32 -7.55
N ASP A 133 7.91 -2.52 -8.73
CA ASP A 133 7.17 -2.47 -9.99
C ASP A 133 5.99 -3.42 -10.00
N GLU A 134 4.81 -2.86 -10.21
CA GLU A 134 3.54 -3.58 -10.28
C GLU A 134 3.29 -4.59 -9.13
N THR A 135 3.72 -4.25 -7.92
CA THR A 135 3.58 -5.08 -6.71
C THR A 135 2.22 -4.82 -6.05
N PHE A 136 1.65 -5.81 -5.37
CA PHE A 136 0.33 -5.79 -4.71
C PHE A 136 -0.85 -5.48 -5.64
N TRP A 137 -0.88 -6.02 -6.85
CA TRP A 137 -2.02 -5.82 -7.74
C TRP A 137 -3.19 -6.73 -7.39
N ARG A 138 -4.39 -6.14 -7.25
CA ARG A 138 -5.64 -6.85 -6.95
C ARG A 138 -5.55 -7.74 -5.71
N VAL A 139 -4.97 -7.18 -4.66
CA VAL A 139 -4.96 -7.83 -3.34
C VAL A 139 -6.18 -7.37 -2.54
N ASP A 140 -6.91 -8.29 -1.97
CA ASP A 140 -8.05 -8.05 -1.09
C ASP A 140 -7.71 -8.44 0.35
N GLY A 141 -7.61 -7.46 1.24
CA GLY A 141 -7.13 -7.68 2.61
C GLY A 141 -5.60 -7.67 2.69
N LEU A 142 -5.02 -6.48 2.71
CA LEU A 142 -3.57 -6.27 2.81
C LEU A 142 -3.25 -5.56 4.12
N LYS A 143 -2.31 -6.10 4.87
CA LYS A 143 -1.78 -5.49 6.09
C LYS A 143 -0.28 -5.33 5.99
N LEU A 144 0.22 -4.11 6.11
CA LEU A 144 1.64 -3.79 6.11
C LEU A 144 2.05 -3.16 7.43
N LYS A 145 3.19 -3.60 7.96
CA LYS A 145 3.82 -3.00 9.13
C LYS A 145 5.32 -2.87 8.91
N ASP A 146 5.85 -1.64 9.02
CA ASP A 146 7.27 -1.34 8.85
C ASP A 146 7.81 -1.91 7.51
N VAL A 147 7.21 -1.49 6.38
CA VAL A 147 7.55 -1.95 5.04
C VAL A 147 8.22 -0.84 4.24
N GLU A 148 9.23 -1.20 3.45
CA GLU A 148 9.88 -0.29 2.51
C GLU A 148 9.62 -0.73 1.07
N LEU A 149 9.22 0.24 0.22
CA LEU A 149 9.01 0.05 -1.22
C LEU A 149 9.87 1.03 -1.98
N HIS A 150 10.82 0.52 -2.75
CA HIS A 150 11.71 1.33 -3.54
C HIS A 150 11.56 1.04 -5.02
N GLU A 151 11.82 2.08 -5.82
CA GLU A 151 11.79 2.03 -7.29
C GLU A 151 10.46 1.52 -7.86
N GLY A 152 10.41 1.29 -9.17
CA GLY A 152 9.26 0.75 -9.87
C GLY A 152 8.03 1.67 -9.93
N THR A 153 6.97 1.14 -10.47
CA THR A 153 5.73 1.87 -10.76
C THR A 153 4.48 1.07 -10.36
N TYR A 154 3.40 1.78 -10.04
CA TYR A 154 2.06 1.23 -9.81
C TYR A 154 1.94 0.18 -8.69
N PRO A 155 2.62 0.28 -7.54
CA PRO A 155 2.30 -0.62 -6.44
C PRO A 155 0.88 -0.39 -5.92
N PHE A 156 0.22 -1.45 -5.45
CA PHE A 156 -1.15 -1.51 -4.90
C PHE A 156 -2.30 -1.39 -5.91
N MET A 157 -2.05 -1.30 -7.19
CA MET A 157 -3.09 -1.01 -8.19
C MET A 157 -4.28 -1.99 -8.10
N PHE A 158 -5.51 -1.41 -8.03
CA PHE A 158 -6.77 -2.13 -7.90
C PHE A 158 -6.95 -2.96 -6.61
N SER A 159 -6.16 -2.70 -5.59
CA SER A 159 -6.26 -3.41 -4.32
C SER A 159 -7.26 -2.76 -3.37
N LYS A 160 -7.73 -3.51 -2.39
CA LYS A 160 -8.74 -3.04 -1.45
C LYS A 160 -8.59 -3.63 -0.05
N ASN A 161 -9.24 -2.98 0.92
CA ASN A 161 -9.18 -3.38 2.32
C ASN A 161 -7.72 -3.41 2.81
N ILE A 162 -7.07 -2.26 2.72
CA ILE A 162 -5.64 -2.08 2.97
C ILE A 162 -5.46 -1.36 4.32
N TYR A 163 -4.64 -1.92 5.18
CA TYR A 163 -4.17 -1.29 6.41
C TYR A 163 -2.65 -1.21 6.41
N VAL A 164 -2.11 -0.03 6.68
CA VAL A 164 -0.67 0.25 6.68
C VAL A 164 -0.28 0.97 7.95
N ASP A 165 0.77 0.51 8.62
CA ASP A 165 1.42 1.19 9.73
C ASP A 165 2.94 1.17 9.54
N GLY A 166 3.53 2.32 9.22
CA GLY A 166 4.95 2.42 8.91
C GLY A 166 5.28 1.98 7.47
N LEU A 167 5.08 2.87 6.50
CA LEU A 167 5.49 2.67 5.11
C LEU A 167 6.48 3.75 4.69
N VAL A 168 7.60 3.34 4.13
CA VAL A 168 8.50 4.23 3.40
C VAL A 168 8.45 3.86 1.93
N SER A 169 8.10 4.81 1.04
CA SER A 169 8.03 4.53 -0.39
C SER A 169 8.50 5.70 -1.25
N ASP A 170 9.35 5.40 -2.23
CA ASP A 170 9.71 6.26 -3.36
C ASP A 170 9.25 5.68 -4.72
N ALA A 171 8.57 4.56 -4.72
CA ALA A 171 7.94 3.98 -5.90
C ALA A 171 6.88 4.94 -6.48
N LYS A 172 6.71 4.99 -7.80
CA LYS A 172 5.78 5.90 -8.46
C LYS A 172 4.36 5.35 -8.52
N TYR A 173 3.37 6.25 -8.46
CA TYR A 173 1.96 5.93 -8.65
C TYR A 173 1.40 4.96 -7.58
N VAL A 174 1.73 5.24 -6.33
CA VAL A 174 1.34 4.40 -5.17
C VAL A 174 -0.17 4.52 -4.90
N PHE A 175 -0.85 3.43 -4.62
CA PHE A 175 -2.28 3.36 -4.31
C PHE A 175 -3.19 3.91 -5.41
N GLN A 176 -3.07 3.46 -6.64
CA GLN A 176 -4.01 3.85 -7.68
C GLN A 176 -5.21 2.90 -7.75
N TYR A 177 -6.41 3.47 -7.93
CA TYR A 177 -7.68 2.75 -8.01
C TYR A 177 -7.97 1.85 -6.80
N CYS A 178 -7.47 2.23 -5.62
CA CYS A 178 -7.65 1.47 -4.39
C CYS A 178 -8.96 1.82 -3.68
N LYS A 179 -9.45 0.90 -2.84
CA LYS A 179 -10.66 1.11 -2.03
C LYS A 179 -10.44 0.67 -0.58
N ASN A 180 -11.01 1.43 0.35
CA ASN A 180 -10.90 1.15 1.78
C ASN A 180 -9.44 1.05 2.22
N VAL A 181 -8.76 2.18 2.24
CA VAL A 181 -7.34 2.30 2.57
C VAL A 181 -7.19 3.08 3.87
N GLU A 182 -6.50 2.53 4.84
CA GLU A 182 -6.11 3.20 6.08
C GLU A 182 -4.60 3.15 6.23
N VAL A 183 -3.96 4.32 6.43
CA VAL A 183 -2.50 4.47 6.47
C VAL A 183 -2.10 5.26 7.70
N HIS A 184 -1.12 4.77 8.45
CA HIS A 184 -0.50 5.43 9.59
C HIS A 184 1.02 5.49 9.43
N HIS A 185 1.63 6.58 9.89
CA HIS A 185 3.09 6.75 10.00
C HIS A 185 3.83 6.43 8.68
N ALA A 186 3.30 6.91 7.56
CA ALA A 186 3.93 6.70 6.27
C ALA A 186 4.79 7.89 5.85
N LYS A 187 5.83 7.60 5.07
CA LYS A 187 6.60 8.57 4.30
C LYS A 187 6.55 8.17 2.83
N ILE A 188 5.75 8.88 2.05
CA ILE A 188 5.55 8.63 0.62
C ILE A 188 6.11 9.81 -0.14
N THR A 189 7.15 9.57 -0.95
CA THR A 189 7.84 10.61 -1.71
C THR A 189 7.75 10.26 -3.20
N THR A 190 6.59 10.56 -3.80
CA THR A 190 6.33 10.24 -5.20
C THR A 190 5.11 10.99 -5.72
N LYS A 191 5.03 11.17 -7.01
CA LYS A 191 3.87 11.77 -7.67
C LYS A 191 2.69 10.80 -7.83
N ASP A 192 1.50 11.36 -8.03
CA ASP A 192 0.25 10.65 -8.33
C ASP A 192 -0.13 9.59 -7.29
N SER A 193 0.18 9.83 -6.00
CA SER A 193 -0.25 8.94 -4.92
C SER A 193 -1.76 9.03 -4.71
N PHE A 194 -2.42 7.91 -4.45
CA PHE A 194 -3.86 7.80 -4.20
C PHE A 194 -4.75 8.30 -5.36
N TRP A 195 -4.35 8.11 -6.59
CA TRP A 195 -5.14 8.46 -7.76
C TRP A 195 -6.39 7.59 -7.89
N GLU A 196 -7.57 8.22 -8.12
CA GLU A 196 -8.86 7.52 -8.28
C GLU A 196 -9.20 6.51 -7.17
N CYS A 197 -8.81 6.82 -5.95
CA CYS A 197 -9.15 6.01 -4.79
C CYS A 197 -10.53 6.34 -4.23
N ASN A 198 -11.09 5.43 -3.47
CA ASN A 198 -12.33 5.65 -2.75
C ASN A 198 -12.26 5.12 -1.32
N ASN A 199 -12.62 5.97 -0.36
CA ASN A 199 -12.58 5.70 1.07
C ASN A 199 -11.14 5.47 1.57
N VAL A 200 -10.43 6.57 1.74
CA VAL A 200 -9.03 6.63 2.19
C VAL A 200 -8.92 7.44 3.46
N ALA A 201 -8.22 6.94 4.46
CA ALA A 201 -7.85 7.68 5.66
C ALA A 201 -6.34 7.58 5.88
N VAL A 202 -5.66 8.72 6.05
CA VAL A 202 -4.22 8.78 6.29
C VAL A 202 -3.95 9.60 7.56
N TYR A 203 -3.13 9.07 8.44
CA TYR A 203 -2.80 9.67 9.73
C TYR A 203 -1.30 9.81 9.91
N ASP A 204 -0.88 10.91 10.53
CA ASP A 204 0.49 11.12 11.03
C ASP A 204 1.57 10.78 9.99
N SER A 205 1.41 11.29 8.74
CA SER A 205 2.20 10.87 7.59
C SER A 205 2.76 12.05 6.80
N GLU A 206 3.86 11.81 6.10
CA GLU A 206 4.44 12.72 5.10
C GLU A 206 4.07 12.25 3.70
N LEU A 207 3.38 13.11 2.95
CA LEU A 207 2.91 12.84 1.60
C LEU A 207 3.49 13.89 0.66
N ASN A 208 4.61 13.58 0.03
CA ASN A 208 5.34 14.52 -0.81
C ASN A 208 5.39 14.05 -2.27
N GLY A 209 4.85 14.86 -3.15
CA GLY A 209 4.87 14.63 -4.59
C GLY A 209 3.67 15.26 -5.29
N GLU A 210 3.83 15.52 -6.57
CA GLU A 210 2.81 16.15 -7.41
C GLU A 210 1.52 15.33 -7.48
N TYR A 211 0.38 16.00 -7.59
CA TYR A 211 -0.93 15.44 -7.93
C TYR A 211 -1.50 14.47 -6.91
N LEU A 212 -1.26 14.74 -5.62
CA LEU A 212 -1.77 13.91 -4.53
C LEU A 212 -3.29 13.75 -4.60
N ALA A 213 -3.76 12.51 -4.59
CA ALA A 213 -5.15 12.06 -4.46
C ALA A 213 -6.11 12.56 -5.55
N TRP A 214 -5.63 12.89 -6.75
CA TRP A 214 -6.49 13.35 -7.84
C TRP A 214 -7.62 12.38 -8.15
N HIS A 215 -8.80 12.92 -8.43
CA HIS A 215 -10.03 12.19 -8.75
C HIS A 215 -10.51 11.21 -7.67
N SER A 216 -10.02 11.33 -6.45
CA SER A 216 -10.41 10.45 -5.35
C SER A 216 -11.66 10.93 -4.63
N LYS A 217 -12.33 10.02 -3.92
CA LYS A 217 -13.55 10.29 -3.17
C LYS A 217 -13.43 9.82 -1.73
N ASN A 218 -14.07 10.56 -0.82
CA ASN A 218 -14.10 10.20 0.59
C ASN A 218 -12.69 10.02 1.17
N VAL A 219 -11.88 11.05 1.10
CA VAL A 219 -10.50 11.06 1.61
C VAL A 219 -10.42 11.87 2.89
N LYS A 220 -9.82 11.31 3.92
CA LYS A 220 -9.53 11.97 5.18
C LYS A 220 -8.04 11.94 5.46
N LEU A 221 -7.43 13.11 5.70
CA LEU A 221 -6.04 13.27 6.11
C LEU A 221 -6.00 13.94 7.48
N VAL A 222 -5.29 13.35 8.43
CA VAL A 222 -5.20 13.84 9.81
C VAL A 222 -3.74 13.96 10.22
N ARG A 223 -3.31 15.15 10.63
CA ARG A 223 -1.93 15.44 11.02
C ARG A 223 -0.91 14.97 9.96
N CYS A 224 -1.26 15.22 8.70
CA CYS A 224 -0.37 14.91 7.58
C CYS A 224 0.37 16.17 7.12
N HIS A 225 1.60 15.98 6.66
CA HIS A 225 2.36 16.99 5.94
C HIS A 225 2.28 16.72 4.43
N ILE A 226 1.85 17.71 3.66
CA ILE A 226 1.56 17.60 2.24
C ILE A 226 2.55 18.45 1.45
N GLY A 227 3.26 17.85 0.49
CA GLY A 227 4.17 18.51 -0.42
C GLY A 227 3.87 18.21 -1.88
N GLY A 228 4.40 19.06 -2.78
CA GLY A 228 4.24 18.92 -4.23
C GLY A 228 3.12 19.74 -4.83
N GLU A 229 3.15 19.89 -6.15
CA GLU A 229 2.18 20.69 -6.92
C GLU A 229 0.79 20.07 -6.97
N GLN A 230 -0.22 20.92 -7.05
CA GLN A 230 -1.63 20.57 -7.30
C GLN A 230 -2.16 19.42 -6.43
N PRO A 231 -2.00 19.50 -5.10
CA PRO A 231 -2.56 18.47 -4.24
C PRO A 231 -4.07 18.57 -4.16
N LEU A 232 -4.74 17.43 -4.03
CA LEU A 232 -6.16 17.31 -3.69
C LEU A 232 -7.10 17.92 -4.73
N CYS A 233 -6.78 17.80 -6.02
CA CYS A 233 -7.61 18.31 -7.12
C CYS A 233 -8.63 17.29 -7.62
N TYR A 234 -9.75 17.79 -8.14
CA TYR A 234 -10.83 16.98 -8.73
C TYR A 234 -11.47 15.97 -7.78
N MET A 235 -11.47 16.28 -6.49
CA MET A 235 -11.94 15.39 -5.45
C MET A 235 -13.42 15.61 -5.09
N ASP A 236 -14.01 14.60 -4.50
CA ASP A 236 -15.30 14.70 -3.87
C ASP A 236 -15.26 14.18 -2.44
N HIS A 237 -15.67 15.00 -1.46
CA HIS A 237 -15.55 14.73 -0.03
C HIS A 237 -14.10 14.54 0.45
N VAL A 238 -13.41 15.63 0.65
CA VAL A 238 -12.07 15.66 1.24
C VAL A 238 -12.12 16.33 2.61
N VAL A 239 -11.56 15.66 3.61
CA VAL A 239 -11.46 16.14 5.00
C VAL A 239 -10.00 16.23 5.41
N LEU A 240 -9.55 17.40 5.83
CA LEU A 240 -8.24 17.62 6.43
C LEU A 240 -8.41 18.07 7.89
N GLU A 241 -7.67 17.45 8.80
CA GLU A 241 -7.60 17.82 10.21
C GLU A 241 -6.14 18.03 10.63
N ASP A 242 -5.80 19.23 11.07
CA ASP A 242 -4.44 19.58 11.53
C ASP A 242 -3.32 19.27 10.51
N CYS A 243 -3.60 19.44 9.23
CA CYS A 243 -2.62 19.19 8.16
C CYS A 243 -1.79 20.44 7.87
N THR A 244 -0.56 20.24 7.38
CA THR A 244 0.35 21.28 6.92
C THR A 244 0.72 21.11 5.46
N PHE A 245 1.06 22.20 4.79
CA PHE A 245 1.44 22.22 3.38
C PHE A 245 2.84 22.81 3.19
N ASP A 246 3.60 22.25 2.25
CA ASP A 246 4.83 22.88 1.78
C ASP A 246 4.54 24.11 0.92
N VAL A 247 5.53 25.00 0.84
CA VAL A 247 5.43 26.23 0.06
C VAL A 247 5.24 26.00 -1.44
N GLU A 248 5.69 24.87 -1.96
CA GLU A 248 5.51 24.47 -3.36
C GLU A 248 4.09 24.01 -3.70
N CYS A 249 3.26 23.78 -2.70
CA CYS A 249 1.87 23.36 -2.93
C CYS A 249 1.07 24.53 -3.50
N ASP A 250 1.06 24.65 -4.82
CA ASP A 250 0.22 25.58 -5.54
C ASP A 250 -1.04 24.92 -6.10
N ARG A 251 -2.03 25.70 -6.50
CA ARG A 251 -3.27 25.23 -7.12
C ARG A 251 -3.94 24.07 -6.37
N ALA A 252 -3.91 24.11 -5.04
CA ALA A 252 -4.57 23.11 -4.20
C ALA A 252 -6.09 23.15 -4.36
N PHE A 253 -6.75 22.00 -4.23
CA PHE A 253 -8.20 21.81 -4.28
C PHE A 253 -8.88 22.18 -5.59
N GLU A 254 -8.16 22.29 -6.70
CA GLU A 254 -8.74 22.65 -7.99
C GLU A 254 -9.90 21.72 -8.34
N ASP A 255 -11.07 22.30 -8.65
CA ASP A 255 -12.31 21.61 -9.00
C ASP A 255 -12.81 20.58 -7.97
N SER A 256 -12.41 20.71 -6.71
CA SER A 256 -12.85 19.80 -5.65
C SER A 256 -14.12 20.27 -4.96
N THR A 257 -14.96 19.31 -4.55
CA THR A 257 -16.26 19.53 -3.93
C THR A 257 -16.34 18.95 -2.53
N ASN A 258 -17.24 19.48 -1.69
CA ASN A 258 -17.47 19.00 -0.34
C ASN A 258 -16.18 18.99 0.51
N ILE A 259 -15.43 20.09 0.43
CA ILE A 259 -14.16 20.26 1.13
C ILE A 259 -14.43 20.61 2.60
N GLN A 260 -13.74 19.97 3.52
CA GLN A 260 -13.65 20.33 4.94
C GLN A 260 -12.18 20.32 5.34
N ALA A 261 -11.51 21.45 5.26
CA ALA A 261 -10.07 21.52 5.49
C ALA A 261 -9.72 22.42 6.66
N ASP A 262 -9.05 21.87 7.66
CA ASP A 262 -8.38 22.56 8.76
C ASP A 262 -6.86 22.44 8.56
N ILE A 263 -6.26 23.55 8.13
CA ILE A 263 -4.84 23.64 7.75
C ILE A 263 -4.08 24.42 8.80
N ARG A 264 -3.00 23.87 9.30
CA ARG A 264 -2.05 24.54 10.18
C ARG A 264 -0.95 25.20 9.37
N GLY A 265 -0.60 26.44 9.74
CA GLY A 265 0.36 27.23 8.99
C GLY A 265 -0.23 27.82 7.70
N ALA A 266 0.63 28.02 6.73
CA ALA A 266 0.28 28.68 5.47
C ALA A 266 -0.11 27.70 4.37
N ILE A 267 -1.01 28.13 3.47
CA ILE A 267 -1.24 27.52 2.17
C ILE A 267 -0.95 28.55 1.08
N THR A 268 -0.11 28.21 0.12
CA THR A 268 0.40 29.15 -0.90
C THR A 268 -0.68 29.60 -1.87
N ASN A 269 -1.42 28.67 -2.47
CA ASN A 269 -2.49 28.97 -3.41
C ASN A 269 -3.60 27.93 -3.40
N ILE A 270 -4.85 28.41 -3.40
CA ILE A 270 -6.06 27.64 -3.57
C ILE A 270 -6.65 28.03 -4.93
N LYS A 271 -6.92 27.06 -5.80
CA LYS A 271 -7.46 27.32 -7.13
C LYS A 271 -8.81 26.66 -7.37
N ASN A 272 -9.78 27.42 -7.88
CA ASN A 272 -11.10 26.92 -8.32
C ASN A 272 -11.78 25.94 -7.34
N PRO A 273 -11.72 26.11 -6.00
CA PRO A 273 -12.45 25.21 -5.11
C PRO A 273 -13.95 25.38 -5.29
N VAL A 274 -14.68 24.29 -5.47
CA VAL A 274 -16.09 24.35 -5.85
C VAL A 274 -17.02 24.56 -4.67
N SER A 275 -16.89 23.76 -3.60
CA SER A 275 -17.77 23.85 -2.44
C SER A 275 -17.12 23.33 -1.15
N GLY A 276 -17.58 23.81 -0.01
CA GLY A 276 -17.14 23.39 1.31
C GLY A 276 -16.54 24.50 2.15
N THR A 277 -15.63 24.16 3.04
CA THR A 277 -14.97 25.12 3.94
C THR A 277 -13.47 24.83 4.03
N ILE A 278 -12.65 25.88 3.89
CA ILE A 278 -11.20 25.81 4.07
C ILE A 278 -10.81 26.84 5.11
N VAL A 279 -10.16 26.42 6.18
CA VAL A 279 -9.62 27.28 7.25
C VAL A 279 -8.12 27.04 7.33
N ALA A 280 -7.33 28.11 7.29
CA ALA A 280 -5.88 28.07 7.45
C ALA A 280 -5.38 29.20 8.36
N ASP A 281 -4.17 29.10 8.89
CA ASP A 281 -3.59 30.20 9.66
C ASP A 281 -3.16 31.35 8.73
N GLU A 282 -2.71 31.04 7.51
CA GLU A 282 -2.37 32.01 6.49
C GLU A 282 -2.75 31.47 5.09
N ILE A 283 -3.33 32.34 4.25
CA ILE A 283 -3.71 32.01 2.88
C ILE A 283 -2.99 33.01 1.96
N GLY A 284 -2.09 32.52 1.12
CA GLY A 284 -1.31 33.33 0.18
C GLY A 284 -2.19 33.92 -0.92
N SER A 285 -2.93 33.07 -1.63
CA SER A 285 -3.88 33.53 -2.65
C SER A 285 -5.01 32.54 -2.89
N VAL A 286 -6.14 33.06 -3.36
CA VAL A 286 -7.28 32.29 -3.88
C VAL A 286 -7.52 32.75 -5.30
N THR A 287 -7.49 31.84 -6.25
CA THR A 287 -7.65 32.15 -7.66
C THR A 287 -8.84 31.42 -8.28
N TYR A 288 -9.60 32.13 -9.08
CA TYR A 288 -10.67 31.59 -9.91
C TYR A 288 -10.41 32.03 -11.34
N ASP A 289 -10.44 31.07 -12.25
CA ASP A 289 -10.33 31.35 -13.68
C ASP A 289 -11.65 31.08 -14.41
N GLU A 290 -11.64 31.18 -15.72
CA GLU A 290 -12.81 30.99 -16.58
C GLU A 290 -13.35 29.55 -16.58
N TYR A 291 -12.62 28.60 -16.04
CA TYR A 291 -13.00 27.18 -15.93
C TYR A 291 -13.57 26.79 -14.58
N ALA A 292 -13.66 27.74 -13.63
CA ALA A 292 -14.19 27.48 -12.30
C ALA A 292 -15.62 26.93 -12.34
N LYS A 293 -15.83 25.76 -11.73
CA LYS A 293 -17.12 25.03 -11.76
C LYS A 293 -18.12 25.52 -10.70
N GLY A 294 -17.70 26.35 -9.77
CA GLY A 294 -18.52 26.91 -8.69
C GLY A 294 -17.74 27.85 -7.80
N HIS A 295 -18.46 28.51 -6.88
CA HIS A 295 -17.88 29.48 -5.93
C HIS A 295 -18.49 29.31 -4.52
N ASP A 296 -18.98 28.14 -4.18
CA ASP A 296 -19.66 27.86 -2.91
C ASP A 296 -18.70 27.36 -1.81
N CYS A 297 -17.39 27.58 -2.00
CA CYS A 297 -16.39 27.28 -1.00
C CYS A 297 -16.16 28.48 -0.07
N HIS A 298 -16.40 28.29 1.23
CA HIS A 298 -16.10 29.29 2.23
C HIS A 298 -14.64 29.18 2.67
N ILE A 299 -13.87 30.24 2.45
CA ILE A 299 -12.42 30.26 2.71
C ILE A 299 -12.11 31.38 3.71
N GLN A 300 -11.46 31.04 4.82
CA GLN A 300 -11.14 32.01 5.85
C GLN A 300 -9.80 31.73 6.53
N THR A 301 -9.15 32.79 6.99
CA THR A 301 -8.03 32.71 7.94
C THR A 301 -8.55 32.58 9.35
N ARG A 302 -7.77 31.91 10.20
CA ARG A 302 -8.06 31.70 11.61
C ARG A 302 -7.70 32.94 12.44
#